data_f008a293c20bf3c3667503864d09ac13
#
_entry.id   f008a293c20bf3c3667503864d09ac13
#
_cell.length_a   1.000
_cell.length_b   1.000
_cell.length_c   1.000
_cell.angle_alpha   90.00
_cell.angle_beta   90.00
_cell.angle_gamma   90.00
#
_symmetry.space_group_name_H-M   'P 1'
#
loop_
_entity.id
_entity.type
_entity.pdbx_description
1 polymer ?
#
loop_
_entity_poly.entity_id
_entity_poly.type
_entity_poly.pdbx_seq_one_letter_code
_entity_poly.pdbx_strand_id
1 'polypeptide(L)'
;MIHYLRYCCAMLFALFSFLLATPLSAQAQNREAYVSQSADKTTLTFYYDALRATRTGTTWGIGEMQQERERTYQQERERTYPAWAGTWKVINNTITRVVFDASFRDFRPTTTAAWFYHCKALTKIEGLEYLNTAEVKDMRGMFAACEALTSLDLKSFNTQNVTNMEGMFETCVALTSIDLKYFNTQNVTDMSGMFKDCSALTSLDLKNFNTQNVTNMGSMFDGCWELTSLDLKNLNTQNVTDMSRMFSRCHALTSLDLKSFNTQNVTNMSSMFDGCVALTSLDLKDFNTQNVTDMSSMFDGCWALTSIDLRNFDTQNVTNMSSMFSGCKALTSLNLKSFNTQNVTDMSSMFSGCWALTSLDLKHFNTQNVTDMSWMFVDCWTLTSLDLKNFNTQNVTNMGLMFFNCRALTSLDLKNFNTQNVTNMEGMFSSCEALISLDLKHFNTQNVTKMNNMFSSCEALTSVDLQHFNTQNVTDMSWMFQTCEALTSIDLKNFNTQNVTNMSGMFKDCSGLTSVDLQHFNTKNVIDMGFMFSGCAALTTINSNTAWQCRESENMFAGCTKLKGAVAYDKNKVDAKMANPETGYFTAKPTTVERNNRSAAHLHAASKRVRGAWKQLPSGVSVVNGKKTVKP
;
A
#
# COMPACT_ATOMS: atom_id res chain seq x y z
N MET A 1 40.04 -92.54 29.73
CA MET A 1 40.57 -91.22 29.32
C MET A 1 39.83 -90.64 28.08
N ILE A 2 39.38 -91.47 27.14
CA ILE A 2 38.72 -90.99 25.90
C ILE A 2 37.29 -90.48 26.12
N HIS A 3 36.54 -90.96 27.12
CA HIS A 3 35.18 -90.46 27.40
C HIS A 3 35.16 -89.08 28.06
N TYR A 4 36.15 -88.72 28.86
CA TYR A 4 36.26 -87.40 29.48
C TYR A 4 36.61 -86.29 28.47
N LEU A 5 37.42 -86.64 27.45
CA LEU A 5 37.78 -85.67 26.41
C LEU A 5 36.56 -85.28 25.51
N ARG A 6 35.63 -86.25 25.27
CA ARG A 6 34.41 -85.99 24.47
C ARG A 6 33.42 -85.08 25.22
N TYR A 7 33.30 -85.21 26.53
CA TYR A 7 32.45 -84.35 27.34
C TYR A 7 32.99 -82.91 27.47
N CYS A 8 34.31 -82.76 27.62
CA CYS A 8 34.97 -81.48 27.63
C CYS A 8 34.87 -80.73 26.27
N CYS A 9 35.04 -81.43 25.15
CA CYS A 9 34.85 -80.83 23.83
C CYS A 9 33.38 -80.47 23.55
N ALA A 10 32.40 -81.26 23.99
CA ALA A 10 31.01 -80.99 23.83
C ALA A 10 30.55 -79.76 24.70
N MET A 11 31.08 -79.64 25.92
CA MET A 11 30.84 -78.48 26.79
C MET A 11 31.51 -77.22 26.24
N LEU A 12 32.72 -77.30 25.70
CA LEU A 12 33.38 -76.16 25.04
C LEU A 12 32.65 -75.73 23.76
N PHE A 13 32.13 -76.68 22.97
CA PHE A 13 31.33 -76.38 21.79
C PHE A 13 29.96 -75.73 22.17
N ALA A 14 29.32 -76.20 23.25
CA ALA A 14 28.11 -75.64 23.76
C ALA A 14 28.34 -74.24 24.36
N LEU A 15 29.43 -73.97 25.06
CA LEU A 15 29.83 -72.66 25.53
C LEU A 15 30.21 -71.71 24.37
N PHE A 16 30.91 -72.22 23.33
CA PHE A 16 31.22 -71.39 22.16
C PHE A 16 29.97 -71.08 21.30
N SER A 17 29.02 -72.04 21.23
CA SER A 17 27.75 -71.82 20.56
C SER A 17 26.82 -70.80 21.32
N PHE A 18 26.93 -70.74 22.66
CA PHE A 18 26.22 -69.79 23.48
C PHE A 18 26.84 -68.37 23.46
N LEU A 19 28.20 -68.31 23.25
CA LEU A 19 28.89 -67.02 23.08
C LEU A 19 28.74 -66.40 21.67
N LEU A 20 28.33 -67.19 20.66
CA LEU A 20 28.06 -66.75 19.30
C LEU A 20 26.57 -66.49 19.03
N ALA A 21 25.69 -66.82 19.98
CA ALA A 21 24.26 -66.58 19.90
C ALA A 21 23.82 -65.42 20.79
N THR A 22 24.61 -64.34 20.86
CA THR A 22 24.06 -63.07 21.19
C THR A 22 23.31 -62.58 19.94
N PRO A 23 22.00 -62.42 19.99
CA PRO A 23 21.30 -62.09 18.77
C PRO A 23 21.76 -60.72 18.28
N LEU A 24 22.32 -60.70 17.07
CA LEU A 24 22.46 -59.44 16.31
C LEU A 24 21.12 -58.65 16.25
N SER A 25 20.00 -59.32 16.61
CA SER A 25 18.69 -58.73 16.70
C SER A 25 18.46 -57.84 17.94
N ALA A 26 19.27 -58.02 19.03
CA ALA A 26 19.12 -57.19 20.24
C ALA A 26 19.72 -55.77 20.06
N GLN A 27 20.68 -55.59 19.16
CA GLN A 27 21.21 -54.28 18.82
C GLN A 27 20.34 -53.51 17.80
N ALA A 28 19.53 -54.23 17.02
CA ALA A 28 18.58 -53.59 16.08
C ALA A 28 17.34 -53.05 16.77
N GLN A 29 16.97 -53.52 17.98
CA GLN A 29 15.75 -53.16 18.68
C GLN A 29 15.86 -51.84 19.44
N ASN A 30 17.04 -51.24 19.60
CA ASN A 30 17.22 -49.96 20.35
C ASN A 30 17.79 -48.79 19.52
N ARG A 31 17.80 -48.91 18.18
CA ARG A 31 18.20 -47.78 17.34
C ARG A 31 17.11 -46.72 17.35
N GLU A 32 17.48 -45.47 17.61
CA GLU A 32 16.62 -44.32 17.49
C GLU A 32 17.26 -43.25 16.59
N ALA A 33 16.42 -42.45 15.93
CA ALA A 33 16.88 -41.31 15.16
C ALA A 33 16.86 -40.06 16.05
N TYR A 34 17.98 -39.36 16.12
CA TYR A 34 18.14 -38.18 16.96
C TYR A 34 19.17 -37.21 16.40
N VAL A 35 19.13 -35.98 16.91
CA VAL A 35 20.07 -34.89 16.61
C VAL A 35 20.88 -34.63 17.88
N SER A 36 22.20 -34.46 17.74
CA SER A 36 23.11 -34.07 18.82
C SER A 36 23.77 -32.73 18.47
N GLN A 37 23.75 -31.79 19.40
CA GLN A 37 24.45 -30.53 19.29
C GLN A 37 25.81 -30.61 19.94
N SER A 38 26.86 -30.11 19.25
CA SER A 38 28.22 -30.01 19.80
C SER A 38 28.26 -29.11 21.05
N ALA A 39 29.29 -29.31 21.88
CA ALA A 39 29.45 -28.56 23.14
C ALA A 39 29.60 -27.05 22.93
N ASP A 40 30.20 -26.62 21.81
CA ASP A 40 30.30 -25.21 21.39
C ASP A 40 29.02 -24.68 20.72
N LYS A 41 27.98 -25.52 20.59
CA LYS A 41 26.67 -25.22 20.01
C LYS A 41 26.69 -24.84 18.52
N THR A 42 27.77 -25.11 17.79
CA THR A 42 27.91 -24.71 16.38
C THR A 42 27.54 -25.80 15.38
N THR A 43 27.55 -27.08 15.79
CA THR A 43 27.31 -28.22 14.90
C THR A 43 26.14 -29.07 15.37
N LEU A 44 25.22 -29.38 14.44
CA LEU A 44 24.20 -30.41 14.62
C LEU A 44 24.64 -31.68 13.89
N THR A 45 24.63 -32.84 14.58
CA THR A 45 24.91 -34.16 13.96
C THR A 45 23.70 -35.06 14.09
N PHE A 46 23.26 -35.62 12.97
CA PHE A 46 22.12 -36.53 12.86
C PHE A 46 22.60 -37.98 12.91
N TYR A 47 22.05 -38.77 13.81
CA TYR A 47 22.40 -40.19 14.06
C TYR A 47 21.16 -41.09 14.01
N TYR A 48 21.39 -42.36 13.62
CA TYR A 48 20.42 -43.44 13.79
C TYR A 48 21.11 -44.67 14.40
N ASP A 49 21.30 -44.64 15.71
CA ASP A 49 22.01 -45.67 16.48
C ASP A 49 21.42 -45.83 17.90
N ALA A 50 22.03 -46.67 18.72
CA ALA A 50 21.63 -46.91 20.12
C ALA A 50 22.46 -46.07 21.12
N LEU A 51 23.19 -45.04 20.66
CA LEU A 51 24.20 -44.36 21.47
C LEU A 51 23.72 -42.97 22.01
N ARG A 52 22.48 -42.60 21.84
CA ARG A 52 21.96 -41.26 22.23
C ARG A 52 22.30 -40.91 23.68
N ALA A 53 22.11 -41.86 24.62
CA ALA A 53 22.35 -41.66 26.05
C ALA A 53 23.85 -41.47 26.41
N THR A 54 24.77 -41.84 25.50
CA THR A 54 26.23 -41.71 25.70
C THR A 54 26.79 -40.44 25.04
N ARG A 55 26.00 -39.73 24.24
CA ARG A 55 26.44 -38.48 23.57
C ARG A 55 26.60 -37.35 24.58
N THR A 56 27.66 -36.60 24.41
CA THR A 56 27.88 -35.37 25.18
C THR A 56 27.18 -34.21 24.49
N GLY A 57 26.52 -33.34 25.28
CA GLY A 57 25.77 -32.18 24.76
C GLY A 57 24.27 -32.42 24.74
N THR A 58 23.54 -31.46 24.12
CA THR A 58 22.09 -31.55 23.99
C THR A 58 21.69 -32.46 22.86
N THR A 59 20.73 -33.37 23.12
CA THR A 59 20.20 -34.27 22.09
C THR A 59 18.68 -34.16 22.01
N TRP A 60 18.14 -34.27 20.81
CA TRP A 60 16.69 -34.25 20.53
C TRP A 60 16.33 -35.47 19.67
N GLY A 61 15.24 -36.16 19.96
CA GLY A 61 14.66 -37.15 19.04
C GLY A 61 14.08 -36.49 17.81
N ILE A 62 14.09 -37.15 16.66
CA ILE A 62 13.57 -36.57 15.40
C ILE A 62 12.11 -36.13 15.51
N GLY A 63 11.30 -36.74 16.37
CA GLY A 63 9.90 -36.36 16.61
C GLY A 63 9.70 -35.27 17.68
N GLU A 64 10.79 -34.77 18.31
CA GLU A 64 10.67 -33.71 19.31
C GLU A 64 10.43 -32.35 18.61
N MET A 65 9.24 -31.79 18.83
CA MET A 65 8.75 -30.57 18.16
C MET A 65 8.43 -29.48 19.17
N GLN A 66 8.60 -28.23 18.77
CA GLN A 66 8.13 -27.03 19.45
C GLN A 66 6.98 -26.41 18.65
N GLN A 67 5.97 -25.89 19.35
CA GLN A 67 4.81 -25.24 18.73
C GLN A 67 4.91 -23.73 18.88
N GLU A 68 4.58 -22.99 17.84
CA GLU A 68 4.52 -21.55 17.88
C GLU A 68 3.35 -21.02 17.07
N ARG A 69 2.73 -19.91 17.55
CA ARG A 69 1.73 -19.17 16.81
C ARG A 69 2.41 -18.14 15.94
N GLU A 70 2.29 -18.32 14.64
CA GLU A 70 2.74 -17.36 13.63
C GLU A 70 1.59 -16.41 13.30
N ARG A 71 1.86 -15.09 13.35
CA ARG A 71 0.95 -14.06 12.85
C ARG A 71 1.50 -13.53 11.53
N THR A 72 0.82 -13.85 10.44
CA THR A 72 1.00 -13.13 9.17
C THR A 72 -0.05 -12.03 9.06
N TYR A 73 0.12 -11.09 8.13
CA TYR A 73 -0.83 -9.96 7.92
C TYR A 73 -2.28 -10.40 7.68
N GLN A 74 -2.53 -11.67 7.36
CA GLN A 74 -3.85 -12.20 6.99
C GLN A 74 -4.37 -13.34 7.86
N GLN A 75 -3.52 -14.09 8.58
CA GLN A 75 -3.96 -15.27 9.37
C GLN A 75 -3.04 -15.56 10.56
N GLU A 76 -3.64 -16.04 11.65
CA GLU A 76 -2.90 -16.73 12.72
C GLU A 76 -2.87 -18.24 12.39
N ARG A 77 -1.66 -18.81 12.34
CA ARG A 77 -1.46 -20.25 12.14
C ARG A 77 -0.57 -20.81 13.25
N GLU A 78 -0.95 -21.97 13.81
CA GLU A 78 -0.02 -22.73 14.63
C GLU A 78 0.93 -23.50 13.72
N ARG A 79 2.24 -23.29 13.86
CA ARG A 79 3.27 -24.06 13.17
C ARG A 79 4.11 -24.85 14.18
N THR A 80 4.53 -26.02 13.75
CA THR A 80 5.44 -26.88 14.52
C THR A 80 6.81 -26.85 13.89
N TYR A 81 7.83 -26.74 14.71
CA TYR A 81 9.23 -26.72 14.32
C TYR A 81 9.99 -27.79 15.07
N PRO A 82 11.03 -28.45 14.49
CA PRO A 82 11.91 -29.33 15.24
C PRO A 82 12.55 -28.62 16.44
N ALA A 83 12.75 -29.33 17.54
CA ALA A 83 13.28 -28.75 18.77
C ALA A 83 14.70 -28.17 18.64
N TRP A 84 15.47 -28.62 17.64
CA TRP A 84 16.83 -28.12 17.32
C TRP A 84 16.88 -26.95 16.34
N ALA A 85 15.80 -26.68 15.62
CA ALA A 85 15.73 -25.61 14.62
C ALA A 85 15.40 -24.25 15.26
N GLY A 86 15.51 -23.17 14.51
CA GLY A 86 14.88 -21.90 14.87
C GLY A 86 13.36 -21.97 14.72
N THR A 87 12.67 -20.92 15.16
CA THR A 87 11.23 -20.73 14.96
C THR A 87 10.99 -19.33 14.36
N TRP A 88 9.76 -19.00 14.07
CA TRP A 88 9.40 -17.64 13.63
C TRP A 88 9.93 -16.55 14.56
N LYS A 89 9.90 -16.77 15.89
CA LYS A 89 10.36 -15.79 16.89
C LYS A 89 11.80 -16.01 17.35
N VAL A 90 12.28 -17.25 17.30
CA VAL A 90 13.59 -17.62 17.83
C VAL A 90 14.53 -17.96 16.69
N ILE A 91 15.48 -17.06 16.45
CA ILE A 91 16.52 -17.24 15.43
C ILE A 91 17.64 -18.11 15.99
N ASN A 92 18.05 -19.12 15.25
CA ASN A 92 19.25 -19.90 15.57
C ASN A 92 20.47 -19.33 14.84
N ASN A 93 21.23 -18.48 15.53
CA ASN A 93 22.44 -17.84 15.00
C ASN A 93 23.74 -18.61 15.35
N THR A 94 23.64 -19.74 16.02
CA THR A 94 24.82 -20.47 16.51
C THR A 94 25.22 -21.63 15.61
N ILE A 95 24.25 -22.28 14.98
CA ILE A 95 24.50 -23.43 14.09
C ILE A 95 25.14 -22.95 12.79
N THR A 96 26.39 -23.33 12.57
CA THR A 96 27.15 -23.02 11.34
C THR A 96 27.34 -24.26 10.46
N ARG A 97 27.19 -25.46 11.04
CA ARG A 97 27.45 -26.74 10.37
C ARG A 97 26.42 -27.80 10.74
N VAL A 98 26.02 -28.59 9.77
CA VAL A 98 25.19 -29.79 9.94
C VAL A 98 25.95 -31.01 9.38
N VAL A 99 25.90 -32.17 10.07
CA VAL A 99 26.49 -33.41 9.65
C VAL A 99 25.45 -34.54 9.74
N PHE A 100 25.23 -35.24 8.65
CA PHE A 100 24.55 -36.55 8.70
C PHE A 100 25.58 -37.64 8.85
N ASP A 101 25.55 -38.33 9.98
CA ASP A 101 26.42 -39.50 10.21
C ASP A 101 26.02 -40.69 9.31
N ALA A 102 26.97 -41.54 8.95
CA ALA A 102 26.69 -42.69 8.09
C ALA A 102 25.62 -43.65 8.65
N SER A 103 25.42 -43.67 9.99
CA SER A 103 24.32 -44.44 10.62
C SER A 103 22.94 -43.96 10.19
N PHE A 104 22.79 -42.70 9.83
CA PHE A 104 21.49 -42.10 9.44
C PHE A 104 20.93 -42.65 8.11
N ARG A 105 21.78 -43.34 7.32
CA ARG A 105 21.41 -43.95 6.03
C ARG A 105 20.21 -44.89 6.12
N ASP A 106 20.05 -45.57 7.25
CA ASP A 106 18.98 -46.56 7.45
C ASP A 106 17.66 -45.94 7.95
N PHE A 107 17.68 -44.70 8.40
CA PHE A 107 16.48 -44.00 8.83
C PHE A 107 15.65 -43.49 7.62
N ARG A 108 14.35 -43.52 7.74
CA ARG A 108 13.38 -43.09 6.71
C ARG A 108 12.45 -42.06 7.32
N PRO A 109 12.79 -40.76 7.30
CA PRO A 109 11.88 -39.72 7.74
C PRO A 109 10.68 -39.63 6.80
N THR A 110 9.51 -39.36 7.35
CA THR A 110 8.30 -39.06 6.57
C THR A 110 8.13 -37.56 6.32
N THR A 111 8.85 -36.71 7.04
CA THR A 111 8.91 -35.26 6.89
C THR A 111 10.31 -34.75 7.20
N THR A 112 10.74 -33.72 6.47
CA THR A 112 11.90 -32.88 6.77
C THR A 112 11.49 -31.41 6.92
N ALA A 113 10.18 -31.17 7.14
CA ALA A 113 9.63 -29.82 7.28
C ALA A 113 10.37 -29.03 8.36
N ALA A 114 10.82 -27.85 8.01
CA ALA A 114 11.51 -26.89 8.88
C ALA A 114 12.78 -27.42 9.59
N TRP A 115 13.43 -28.48 9.08
CA TRP A 115 14.59 -29.07 9.79
C TRP A 115 15.73 -28.10 10.07
N PHE A 116 15.93 -27.10 9.20
CA PHE A 116 16.96 -26.07 9.36
C PHE A 116 16.35 -24.66 9.35
N TYR A 117 15.07 -24.55 9.68
CA TYR A 117 14.34 -23.28 9.69
C TYR A 117 15.04 -22.25 10.59
N HIS A 118 15.29 -21.05 10.08
CA HIS A 118 15.97 -19.95 10.77
C HIS A 118 17.37 -20.30 11.35
N CYS A 119 18.07 -21.29 10.79
CA CYS A 119 19.49 -21.51 11.05
C CYS A 119 20.32 -20.52 10.23
N LYS A 120 20.26 -19.22 10.59
CA LYS A 120 20.80 -18.12 9.78
C LYS A 120 22.29 -18.18 9.54
N ALA A 121 23.06 -18.72 10.51
CA ALA A 121 24.52 -18.87 10.41
C ALA A 121 24.97 -20.15 9.70
N LEU A 122 24.04 -21.00 9.25
CA LEU A 122 24.37 -22.28 8.62
C LEU A 122 25.06 -22.05 7.27
N THR A 123 26.31 -22.49 7.16
CA THR A 123 27.14 -22.37 5.95
C THR A 123 27.41 -23.69 5.26
N LYS A 124 27.32 -24.82 5.99
CA LYS A 124 27.75 -26.13 5.47
C LYS A 124 26.89 -27.28 5.98
N ILE A 125 26.47 -28.16 5.07
CA ILE A 125 25.80 -29.42 5.37
C ILE A 125 26.64 -30.54 4.75
N GLU A 126 27.05 -31.53 5.56
CA GLU A 126 27.86 -32.68 5.16
C GLU A 126 27.08 -33.97 5.34
N GLY A 127 27.35 -34.94 4.49
CA GLY A 127 26.73 -36.27 4.58
C GLY A 127 25.26 -36.29 4.14
N LEU A 128 24.79 -35.31 3.32
CA LEU A 128 23.44 -35.33 2.79
C LEU A 128 23.09 -36.60 2.03
N GLU A 129 24.07 -37.33 1.51
CA GLU A 129 23.92 -38.65 0.89
C GLU A 129 23.44 -39.73 1.88
N TYR A 130 23.53 -39.47 3.18
CA TYR A 130 23.02 -40.35 4.24
C TYR A 130 21.58 -39.97 4.67
N LEU A 131 21.04 -38.85 4.21
CA LEU A 131 19.64 -38.53 4.41
C LEU A 131 18.78 -39.20 3.35
N ASN A 132 18.07 -40.25 3.72
CA ASN A 132 17.18 -40.94 2.81
C ASN A 132 15.80 -40.30 2.79
N THR A 133 15.48 -39.59 1.72
CA THR A 133 14.23 -38.86 1.56
C THR A 133 13.13 -39.64 0.84
N ALA A 134 13.30 -40.95 0.60
CA ALA A 134 12.36 -41.74 -0.22
C ALA A 134 10.92 -41.80 0.33
N GLU A 135 10.71 -41.63 1.64
CA GLU A 135 9.39 -41.64 2.28
C GLU A 135 8.90 -40.23 2.66
N VAL A 136 9.69 -39.19 2.39
CA VAL A 136 9.34 -37.81 2.73
C VAL A 136 8.20 -37.35 1.86
N LYS A 137 7.15 -36.82 2.52
CA LYS A 137 5.98 -36.20 1.89
C LYS A 137 5.96 -34.68 2.03
N ASP A 138 6.60 -34.13 3.08
CA ASP A 138 6.58 -32.72 3.42
C ASP A 138 8.01 -32.21 3.62
N MET A 139 8.42 -31.27 2.72
CA MET A 139 9.72 -30.58 2.76
C MET A 139 9.56 -29.07 2.98
N ARG A 140 8.37 -28.60 3.42
CA ARG A 140 8.14 -27.16 3.57
C ARG A 140 9.15 -26.53 4.53
N GLY A 141 9.67 -25.37 4.12
CA GLY A 141 10.60 -24.59 4.90
C GLY A 141 11.86 -25.31 5.35
N MET A 142 12.25 -26.44 4.69
CA MET A 142 13.37 -27.27 5.16
C MET A 142 14.65 -26.45 5.38
N PHE A 143 14.95 -25.51 4.48
CA PHE A 143 16.11 -24.62 4.54
C PHE A 143 15.72 -23.15 4.69
N ALA A 144 14.47 -22.86 5.07
CA ALA A 144 13.98 -21.48 5.11
C ALA A 144 14.80 -20.65 6.11
N ALA A 145 15.18 -19.46 5.66
CA ALA A 145 16.04 -18.50 6.37
C ALA A 145 17.41 -19.07 6.79
N CYS A 146 17.99 -19.94 5.96
CA CYS A 146 19.41 -20.28 6.03
C CYS A 146 20.23 -19.20 5.28
N GLU A 147 20.28 -18.00 5.85
CA GLU A 147 20.77 -16.78 5.18
C GLU A 147 22.25 -16.85 4.75
N ALA A 148 23.09 -17.64 5.45
CA ALA A 148 24.51 -17.79 5.14
C ALA A 148 24.83 -18.94 4.17
N LEU A 149 23.81 -19.71 3.73
CA LEU A 149 24.02 -20.88 2.89
C LEU A 149 24.22 -20.46 1.43
N THR A 150 25.41 -20.70 0.89
CA THR A 150 25.79 -20.29 -0.48
C THR A 150 25.60 -21.37 -1.53
N SER A 151 25.56 -22.64 -1.13
CA SER A 151 25.39 -23.80 -2.02
C SER A 151 24.84 -25.01 -1.29
N LEU A 152 24.18 -25.90 -2.02
CA LEU A 152 23.60 -27.16 -1.52
C LEU A 152 23.77 -28.26 -2.55
N ASP A 153 24.29 -29.44 -2.14
CA ASP A 153 24.31 -30.65 -2.97
C ASP A 153 23.08 -31.52 -2.66
N LEU A 154 22.07 -31.46 -3.54
CA LEU A 154 20.80 -32.17 -3.40
C LEU A 154 20.69 -33.41 -4.30
N LYS A 155 21.80 -33.92 -4.86
CA LYS A 155 21.81 -35.06 -5.80
C LYS A 155 21.21 -36.33 -5.23
N SER A 156 21.30 -36.53 -3.90
CA SER A 156 20.79 -37.72 -3.21
C SER A 156 19.31 -37.63 -2.86
N PHE A 157 18.67 -36.48 -3.06
CA PHE A 157 17.27 -36.29 -2.69
C PHE A 157 16.35 -37.08 -3.64
N ASN A 158 15.56 -37.97 -3.07
CA ASN A 158 14.44 -38.58 -3.75
C ASN A 158 13.18 -37.84 -3.34
N THR A 159 12.60 -37.08 -4.26
CA THR A 159 11.41 -36.22 -4.01
C THR A 159 10.12 -36.79 -4.62
N GLN A 160 10.15 -38.07 -5.11
CA GLN A 160 8.99 -38.67 -5.81
C GLN A 160 7.70 -38.70 -4.99
N ASN A 161 7.79 -38.78 -3.64
CA ASN A 161 6.64 -38.84 -2.74
C ASN A 161 6.31 -37.51 -2.10
N VAL A 162 7.05 -36.44 -2.41
CA VAL A 162 6.86 -35.12 -1.82
C VAL A 162 5.61 -34.47 -2.43
N THR A 163 4.73 -33.98 -1.55
CA THR A 163 3.50 -33.27 -1.91
C THR A 163 3.56 -31.79 -1.57
N ASN A 164 4.44 -31.38 -0.63
CA ASN A 164 4.56 -30.01 -0.18
C ASN A 164 6.03 -29.54 -0.17
N MET A 165 6.31 -28.46 -0.93
CA MET A 165 7.61 -27.78 -1.00
C MET A 165 7.48 -26.27 -0.65
N GLU A 166 6.39 -25.87 0.06
CA GLU A 166 6.16 -24.48 0.49
C GLU A 166 7.41 -23.92 1.16
N GLY A 167 7.94 -22.78 0.66
CA GLY A 167 9.05 -22.06 1.26
C GLY A 167 10.34 -22.86 1.45
N MET A 168 10.57 -23.97 0.71
CA MET A 168 11.70 -24.88 0.98
C MET A 168 13.04 -24.16 1.08
N PHE A 169 13.26 -23.10 0.28
CA PHE A 169 14.47 -22.28 0.27
C PHE A 169 14.16 -20.80 0.56
N GLU A 170 13.01 -20.50 1.14
CA GLU A 170 12.62 -19.11 1.45
C GLU A 170 13.72 -18.39 2.24
N THR A 171 14.07 -17.16 1.82
CA THR A 171 15.07 -16.30 2.49
C THR A 171 16.48 -16.93 2.59
N CYS A 172 16.86 -17.78 1.62
CA CYS A 172 18.25 -18.21 1.42
C CYS A 172 19.00 -17.09 0.65
N VAL A 173 19.22 -15.94 1.28
CA VAL A 173 19.68 -14.71 0.64
C VAL A 173 21.08 -14.79 0.02
N ALA A 174 21.94 -15.70 0.49
CA ALA A 174 23.29 -15.89 -0.04
C ALA A 174 23.37 -16.98 -1.13
N LEU A 175 22.27 -17.67 -1.44
CA LEU A 175 22.24 -18.77 -2.41
C LEU A 175 22.29 -18.20 -3.84
N THR A 176 23.41 -18.37 -4.53
CA THR A 176 23.62 -17.84 -5.88
C THR A 176 23.15 -18.77 -6.99
N SER A 177 23.15 -20.07 -6.74
CA SER A 177 22.68 -21.11 -7.66
C SER A 177 22.29 -22.38 -6.91
N ILE A 178 21.43 -23.22 -7.52
CA ILE A 178 21.02 -24.51 -6.97
C ILE A 178 20.77 -25.51 -8.12
N ASP A 179 21.28 -26.75 -7.97
CA ASP A 179 21.05 -27.83 -8.95
C ASP A 179 19.84 -28.67 -8.51
N LEU A 180 18.71 -28.50 -9.23
CA LEU A 180 17.43 -29.19 -8.97
C LEU A 180 17.12 -30.25 -10.03
N LYS A 181 18.10 -30.66 -10.87
CA LYS A 181 17.86 -31.58 -12.00
C LYS A 181 17.34 -32.95 -11.58
N TYR A 182 17.55 -33.35 -10.33
CA TYR A 182 17.09 -34.66 -9.79
C TYR A 182 15.75 -34.59 -9.07
N PHE A 183 15.15 -33.39 -8.94
CA PHE A 183 13.85 -33.24 -8.29
C PHE A 183 12.74 -33.82 -9.17
N ASN A 184 12.02 -34.79 -8.62
CA ASN A 184 10.76 -35.25 -9.18
C ASN A 184 9.61 -34.53 -8.45
N THR A 185 8.91 -33.63 -9.14
CA THR A 185 7.87 -32.80 -8.56
C THR A 185 6.44 -33.21 -8.96
N GLN A 186 6.29 -34.41 -9.58
CA GLN A 186 5.00 -34.85 -10.14
C GLN A 186 3.86 -34.92 -9.12
N ASN A 187 4.16 -35.13 -7.82
CA ASN A 187 3.16 -35.23 -6.76
C ASN A 187 3.02 -33.96 -5.93
N VAL A 188 3.82 -32.92 -6.23
CA VAL A 188 3.80 -31.67 -5.48
C VAL A 188 2.52 -30.90 -5.81
N THR A 189 1.83 -30.44 -4.76
CA THR A 189 0.62 -29.65 -4.86
C THR A 189 0.83 -28.19 -4.43
N ASP A 190 1.84 -27.92 -3.58
CA ASP A 190 2.17 -26.59 -3.07
C ASP A 190 3.66 -26.29 -3.27
N MET A 191 3.95 -25.23 -4.06
CA MET A 191 5.28 -24.67 -4.30
C MET A 191 5.34 -23.18 -3.90
N SER A 192 4.36 -22.71 -3.10
CA SER A 192 4.32 -21.31 -2.71
C SER A 192 5.59 -20.90 -1.95
N GLY A 193 6.12 -19.74 -2.31
CA GLY A 193 7.34 -19.20 -1.68
C GLY A 193 8.60 -20.04 -1.80
N MET A 194 8.65 -21.07 -2.68
CA MET A 194 9.77 -22.04 -2.70
C MET A 194 11.14 -21.37 -2.78
N PHE A 195 11.28 -20.25 -3.51
CA PHE A 195 12.51 -19.46 -3.64
C PHE A 195 12.32 -18.01 -3.18
N LYS A 196 11.29 -17.74 -2.39
CA LYS A 196 10.99 -16.39 -1.94
C LYS A 196 12.18 -15.79 -1.19
N ASP A 197 12.51 -14.52 -1.51
CA ASP A 197 13.64 -13.76 -0.96
C ASP A 197 15.01 -14.45 -1.14
N CYS A 198 15.19 -15.32 -2.17
CA CYS A 198 16.50 -15.79 -2.61
C CYS A 198 17.19 -14.67 -3.43
N SER A 199 17.58 -13.59 -2.76
CA SER A 199 17.96 -12.33 -3.39
C SER A 199 19.22 -12.40 -4.25
N ALA A 200 20.17 -13.29 -3.96
CA ALA A 200 21.39 -13.48 -4.75
C ALA A 200 21.25 -14.47 -5.91
N LEU A 201 20.08 -15.10 -6.07
CA LEU A 201 19.86 -16.10 -7.12
C LEU A 201 19.79 -15.44 -8.50
N THR A 202 20.74 -15.76 -9.39
CA THR A 202 20.84 -15.11 -10.72
C THR A 202 20.17 -15.90 -11.84
N SER A 203 20.04 -17.21 -11.68
CA SER A 203 19.38 -18.11 -12.64
C SER A 203 18.89 -19.38 -11.96
N LEU A 204 17.89 -20.04 -12.57
CA LEU A 204 17.31 -21.27 -12.05
C LEU A 204 16.91 -22.19 -13.21
N ASP A 205 17.36 -23.45 -13.20
CA ASP A 205 16.95 -24.47 -14.18
C ASP A 205 15.76 -25.29 -13.66
N LEU A 206 14.56 -25.04 -14.20
CA LEU A 206 13.31 -25.71 -13.83
C LEU A 206 12.83 -26.71 -14.89
N LYS A 207 13.67 -27.05 -15.89
CA LYS A 207 13.23 -27.87 -17.03
C LYS A 207 12.68 -29.26 -16.67
N ASN A 208 13.05 -29.81 -15.51
CA ASN A 208 12.59 -31.10 -15.03
C ASN A 208 11.41 -31.01 -14.05
N PHE A 209 10.90 -29.81 -13.76
CA PHE A 209 9.75 -29.64 -12.90
C PHE A 209 8.48 -30.09 -13.62
N ASN A 210 7.78 -31.07 -13.06
CA ASN A 210 6.43 -31.42 -13.43
C ASN A 210 5.46 -30.77 -12.44
N THR A 211 4.74 -29.76 -12.90
CA THR A 211 3.86 -28.96 -12.04
C THR A 211 2.36 -29.22 -12.31
N GLN A 212 2.03 -30.34 -12.99
CA GLN A 212 0.66 -30.65 -13.37
C GLN A 212 -0.33 -30.76 -12.19
N ASN A 213 0.16 -31.07 -10.98
CA ASN A 213 -0.68 -31.19 -9.77
C ASN A 213 -0.56 -29.98 -8.84
N VAL A 214 0.26 -28.98 -9.20
CA VAL A 214 0.44 -27.79 -8.37
C VAL A 214 -0.79 -26.90 -8.43
N THR A 215 -1.31 -26.54 -7.27
CA THR A 215 -2.46 -25.64 -7.11
C THR A 215 -2.05 -24.26 -6.59
N ASN A 216 -0.90 -24.15 -5.92
CA ASN A 216 -0.41 -22.91 -5.32
C ASN A 216 1.04 -22.64 -5.77
N MET A 217 1.24 -21.51 -6.48
CA MET A 217 2.55 -20.97 -6.88
C MET A 217 2.75 -19.55 -6.35
N GLY A 218 1.94 -19.11 -5.40
CA GLY A 218 2.03 -17.77 -4.82
C GLY A 218 3.42 -17.51 -4.26
N SER A 219 3.97 -16.31 -4.52
CA SER A 219 5.31 -15.88 -4.06
C SER A 219 6.48 -16.80 -4.46
N MET A 220 6.32 -17.69 -5.45
CA MET A 220 7.36 -18.71 -5.74
C MET A 220 8.75 -18.10 -5.98
N PHE A 221 8.83 -16.92 -6.62
CA PHE A 221 10.07 -16.19 -6.90
C PHE A 221 10.05 -14.76 -6.32
N ASP A 222 9.12 -14.44 -5.41
CA ASP A 222 9.04 -13.12 -4.77
C ASP A 222 10.37 -12.76 -4.12
N GLY A 223 10.92 -11.56 -4.43
CA GLY A 223 12.19 -11.10 -3.85
C GLY A 223 13.46 -11.78 -4.41
N CYS A 224 13.40 -12.42 -5.56
CA CYS A 224 14.59 -12.87 -6.30
C CYS A 224 15.20 -11.68 -7.07
N TRP A 225 15.86 -10.77 -6.35
CA TRP A 225 16.27 -9.45 -6.88
C TRP A 225 17.24 -9.51 -8.04
N GLU A 226 18.19 -10.45 -8.00
CA GLU A 226 19.25 -10.62 -9.00
C GLU A 226 18.88 -11.57 -10.14
N LEU A 227 17.64 -12.09 -10.14
CA LEU A 227 17.19 -13.03 -11.17
C LEU A 227 17.00 -12.32 -12.51
N THR A 228 17.88 -12.59 -13.48
CA THR A 228 17.89 -11.91 -14.78
C THR A 228 17.05 -12.60 -15.83
N SER A 229 16.90 -13.92 -15.74
CA SER A 229 16.12 -14.73 -16.68
C SER A 229 15.57 -15.99 -16.02
N LEU A 230 14.45 -16.50 -16.53
CA LEU A 230 13.79 -17.69 -16.04
C LEU A 230 13.13 -18.44 -17.22
N ASP A 231 13.51 -19.71 -17.45
CA ASP A 231 12.83 -20.55 -18.45
C ASP A 231 11.64 -21.27 -17.80
N LEU A 232 10.43 -20.83 -18.16
CA LEU A 232 9.16 -21.31 -17.60
C LEU A 232 8.39 -22.24 -18.52
N LYS A 233 8.96 -22.63 -19.70
CA LYS A 233 8.24 -23.37 -20.76
C LYS A 233 7.64 -24.69 -20.31
N ASN A 234 8.26 -25.33 -19.33
CA ASN A 234 7.83 -26.65 -18.84
C ASN A 234 6.90 -26.57 -17.63
N LEU A 235 6.61 -25.37 -17.12
CA LEU A 235 5.66 -25.23 -16.03
C LEU A 235 4.23 -25.37 -16.54
N ASN A 236 3.56 -26.43 -16.12
CA ASN A 236 2.13 -26.61 -16.36
C ASN A 236 1.33 -25.95 -15.23
N THR A 237 0.58 -24.91 -15.55
CA THR A 237 -0.18 -24.12 -14.58
C THR A 237 -1.69 -24.37 -14.62
N GLN A 238 -2.15 -25.42 -15.34
CA GLN A 238 -3.57 -25.67 -15.55
C GLN A 238 -4.41 -25.82 -14.27
N ASN A 239 -3.81 -26.29 -13.18
CA ASN A 239 -4.49 -26.51 -11.89
C ASN A 239 -4.18 -25.41 -10.86
N VAL A 240 -3.35 -24.42 -11.21
CA VAL A 240 -2.97 -23.35 -10.29
C VAL A 240 -4.15 -22.41 -10.07
N THR A 241 -4.44 -22.14 -8.80
CA THR A 241 -5.48 -21.22 -8.36
C THR A 241 -4.92 -19.91 -7.77
N ASP A 242 -3.68 -19.96 -7.25
CA ASP A 242 -3.00 -18.80 -6.66
C ASP A 242 -1.64 -18.56 -7.34
N MET A 243 -1.51 -17.40 -8.00
CA MET A 243 -0.28 -16.87 -8.59
C MET A 243 0.11 -15.52 -7.97
N SER A 244 -0.47 -15.18 -6.81
CA SER A 244 -0.17 -13.91 -6.14
C SER A 244 1.33 -13.78 -5.87
N ARG A 245 1.89 -12.58 -6.13
CA ARG A 245 3.31 -12.27 -5.89
C ARG A 245 4.31 -13.20 -6.57
N MET A 246 3.90 -14.01 -7.58
CA MET A 246 4.78 -15.06 -8.13
C MET A 246 6.14 -14.52 -8.59
N PHE A 247 6.20 -13.32 -9.15
CA PHE A 247 7.43 -12.65 -9.59
C PHE A 247 7.62 -11.28 -8.91
N SER A 248 6.93 -11.03 -7.80
CA SER A 248 7.06 -9.76 -7.08
C SER A 248 8.52 -9.49 -6.72
N ARG A 249 8.96 -8.23 -6.88
CA ARG A 249 10.32 -7.77 -6.57
C ARG A 249 11.46 -8.51 -7.31
N CYS A 250 11.18 -9.08 -8.50
CA CYS A 250 12.23 -9.58 -9.38
C CYS A 250 12.85 -8.39 -10.14
N HIS A 251 13.69 -7.61 -9.44
CA HIS A 251 14.16 -6.30 -9.90
C HIS A 251 15.01 -6.35 -11.18
N ALA A 252 15.81 -7.41 -11.37
CA ALA A 252 16.70 -7.55 -12.52
C ALA A 252 16.03 -8.18 -13.75
N LEU A 253 14.76 -8.63 -13.61
CA LEU A 253 14.07 -9.33 -14.69
C LEU A 253 13.60 -8.35 -15.76
N THR A 254 14.15 -8.49 -16.99
CA THR A 254 13.84 -7.57 -18.10
C THR A 254 12.73 -8.07 -19.02
N SER A 255 12.49 -9.38 -19.05
CA SER A 255 11.44 -10.04 -19.83
C SER A 255 11.06 -11.39 -19.26
N LEU A 256 9.84 -11.86 -19.54
CA LEU A 256 9.32 -13.18 -19.20
C LEU A 256 8.55 -13.78 -20.38
N ASP A 257 8.82 -15.06 -20.70
CA ASP A 257 7.99 -15.83 -21.64
C ASP A 257 6.94 -16.64 -20.86
N LEU A 258 5.69 -16.17 -20.89
CA LEU A 258 4.56 -16.74 -20.16
C LEU A 258 3.57 -17.49 -21.08
N LYS A 259 3.94 -17.78 -22.35
CA LYS A 259 3.04 -18.42 -23.32
C LYS A 259 2.54 -19.80 -22.92
N SER A 260 3.30 -20.52 -22.07
CA SER A 260 2.91 -21.83 -21.54
C SER A 260 1.91 -21.76 -20.39
N PHE A 261 1.67 -20.56 -19.83
CA PHE A 261 0.81 -20.42 -18.65
C PHE A 261 -0.67 -20.58 -19.04
N ASN A 262 -1.33 -21.55 -18.45
CA ASN A 262 -2.78 -21.67 -18.46
C ASN A 262 -3.32 -21.09 -17.15
N THR A 263 -4.01 -19.96 -17.23
CA THR A 263 -4.50 -19.23 -16.07
C THR A 263 -6.02 -19.38 -15.85
N GLN A 264 -6.67 -20.33 -16.55
CA GLN A 264 -8.15 -20.49 -16.51
C GLN A 264 -8.72 -20.73 -15.10
N ASN A 265 -7.93 -21.33 -14.18
CA ASN A 265 -8.37 -21.66 -12.83
C ASN A 265 -7.83 -20.67 -11.78
N VAL A 266 -7.05 -19.67 -12.21
CA VAL A 266 -6.46 -18.69 -11.27
C VAL A 266 -7.53 -17.75 -10.76
N THR A 267 -7.59 -17.60 -9.43
CA THR A 267 -8.50 -16.70 -8.73
C THR A 267 -7.80 -15.48 -8.15
N ASN A 268 -6.49 -15.59 -7.89
CA ASN A 268 -5.68 -14.54 -7.28
C ASN A 268 -4.41 -14.27 -8.11
N MET A 269 -4.29 -13.05 -8.65
CA MET A 269 -3.12 -12.53 -9.37
C MET A 269 -2.55 -11.28 -8.70
N SER A 270 -2.92 -11.01 -7.44
CA SER A 270 -2.46 -9.80 -6.75
C SER A 270 -0.94 -9.75 -6.68
N SER A 271 -0.39 -8.57 -6.95
CA SER A 271 1.06 -8.30 -6.91
C SER A 271 1.92 -9.23 -7.78
N MET A 272 1.36 -9.89 -8.80
CA MET A 272 2.09 -10.95 -9.56
C MET A 272 3.41 -10.44 -10.14
N PHE A 273 3.50 -9.18 -10.56
CA PHE A 273 4.69 -8.52 -11.12
C PHE A 273 5.07 -7.25 -10.34
N ASP A 274 4.55 -7.08 -9.12
CA ASP A 274 4.86 -5.95 -8.26
C ASP A 274 6.38 -5.76 -8.11
N GLY A 275 6.87 -4.52 -8.30
CA GLY A 275 8.29 -4.22 -8.16
C GLY A 275 9.21 -4.82 -9.23
N CYS A 276 8.70 -5.31 -10.36
CA CYS A 276 9.52 -5.72 -11.50
C CYS A 276 10.06 -4.47 -12.24
N VAL A 277 10.97 -3.74 -11.59
CA VAL A 277 11.40 -2.40 -12.00
C VAL A 277 12.09 -2.33 -13.37
N ALA A 278 12.75 -3.41 -13.82
CA ALA A 278 13.44 -3.50 -15.08
C ALA A 278 12.61 -4.09 -16.22
N LEU A 279 11.37 -4.55 -15.94
CA LEU A 279 10.52 -5.20 -16.94
C LEU A 279 10.00 -4.17 -17.95
N THR A 280 10.42 -4.29 -19.22
CA THR A 280 10.09 -3.31 -20.28
C THR A 280 8.84 -3.65 -21.05
N SER A 281 8.52 -4.93 -21.17
CA SER A 281 7.33 -5.45 -21.86
C SER A 281 6.91 -6.80 -21.32
N LEU A 282 5.62 -7.13 -21.49
CA LEU A 282 5.04 -8.39 -21.04
C LEU A 282 3.95 -8.84 -22.01
N ASP A 283 4.06 -10.06 -22.55
CA ASP A 283 3.03 -10.67 -23.43
C ASP A 283 2.07 -11.50 -22.58
N LEU A 284 0.86 -10.96 -22.33
CA LEU A 284 -0.21 -11.58 -21.54
C LEU A 284 -1.42 -11.97 -22.38
N LYS A 285 -1.27 -12.05 -23.73
CA LYS A 285 -2.41 -12.28 -24.63
C LYS A 285 -3.12 -13.63 -24.41
N ASP A 286 -2.41 -14.62 -23.87
CA ASP A 286 -2.93 -15.97 -23.62
C ASP A 286 -3.49 -16.14 -22.18
N PHE A 287 -3.45 -15.07 -21.36
CA PHE A 287 -4.02 -15.11 -20.01
C PHE A 287 -5.55 -15.13 -20.06
N ASN A 288 -6.13 -16.13 -19.43
CA ASN A 288 -7.56 -16.18 -19.13
C ASN A 288 -7.78 -15.70 -17.68
N THR A 289 -8.46 -14.58 -17.53
CA THR A 289 -8.67 -13.93 -16.22
C THR A 289 -10.11 -14.01 -15.73
N GLN A 290 -10.98 -14.82 -16.41
CA GLN A 290 -12.40 -14.89 -16.11
C GLN A 290 -12.75 -15.27 -14.66
N ASN A 291 -11.87 -16.02 -13.98
CA ASN A 291 -12.07 -16.46 -12.60
C ASN A 291 -11.31 -15.61 -11.56
N VAL A 292 -10.54 -14.61 -12.01
CA VAL A 292 -9.73 -13.78 -11.10
C VAL A 292 -10.64 -12.83 -10.33
N THR A 293 -10.45 -12.80 -9.02
CA THR A 293 -11.18 -11.92 -8.10
C THR A 293 -10.32 -10.79 -7.53
N ASP A 294 -9.00 -10.98 -7.49
CA ASP A 294 -8.04 -9.99 -6.98
C ASP A 294 -6.91 -9.76 -7.99
N MET A 295 -6.80 -8.51 -8.47
CA MET A 295 -5.73 -8.01 -9.34
C MET A 295 -4.99 -6.82 -8.71
N SER A 296 -5.13 -6.64 -7.39
CA SER A 296 -4.48 -5.53 -6.69
C SER A 296 -2.96 -5.57 -6.88
N SER A 297 -2.37 -4.41 -7.10
CA SER A 297 -0.91 -4.24 -7.29
C SER A 297 -0.28 -5.13 -8.37
N MET A 298 -1.06 -5.67 -9.32
CA MET A 298 -0.53 -6.67 -10.27
C MET A 298 0.71 -6.18 -11.03
N PHE A 299 0.79 -4.89 -11.34
CA PHE A 299 1.92 -4.24 -12.03
C PHE A 299 2.48 -3.05 -11.23
N ASP A 300 2.22 -2.99 -9.92
CA ASP A 300 2.74 -1.91 -9.07
C ASP A 300 4.26 -1.85 -9.16
N GLY A 301 4.83 -0.65 -9.28
CA GLY A 301 6.28 -0.49 -9.36
C GLY A 301 6.96 -1.06 -10.61
N CYS A 302 6.24 -1.38 -11.69
CA CYS A 302 6.84 -1.74 -12.98
C CYS A 302 7.36 -0.48 -13.70
N TRP A 303 8.45 0.10 -13.19
CA TRP A 303 8.92 1.43 -13.59
C TRP A 303 9.29 1.56 -15.08
N ALA A 304 9.87 0.51 -15.65
CA ALA A 304 10.34 0.51 -17.04
C ALA A 304 9.29 0.06 -18.06
N LEU A 305 8.09 -0.36 -17.61
CA LEU A 305 7.04 -0.88 -18.46
C LEU A 305 6.48 0.26 -19.34
N THR A 306 6.73 0.20 -20.65
CA THR A 306 6.31 1.25 -21.59
C THR A 306 4.94 1.02 -22.22
N SER A 307 4.55 -0.24 -22.34
CA SER A 307 3.25 -0.65 -22.88
C SER A 307 2.87 -2.05 -22.39
N ILE A 308 1.58 -2.33 -22.34
CA ILE A 308 1.02 -3.65 -21.99
C ILE A 308 -0.27 -3.90 -22.77
N ASP A 309 -0.43 -5.11 -23.28
CA ASP A 309 -1.66 -5.53 -23.97
C ASP A 309 -2.56 -6.33 -23.04
N LEU A 310 -3.69 -5.72 -22.65
CA LEU A 310 -4.68 -6.28 -21.72
C LEU A 310 -6.04 -6.55 -22.42
N ARG A 311 -6.08 -6.58 -23.77
CA ARG A 311 -7.34 -6.69 -24.53
C ARG A 311 -8.15 -7.97 -24.21
N ASN A 312 -7.48 -9.03 -23.76
CA ASN A 312 -8.09 -10.32 -23.43
C ASN A 312 -8.41 -10.48 -21.94
N PHE A 313 -8.13 -9.45 -21.11
CA PHE A 313 -8.47 -9.51 -19.70
C PHE A 313 -9.98 -9.40 -19.52
N ASP A 314 -10.60 -10.46 -18.99
CA ASP A 314 -11.96 -10.45 -18.48
C ASP A 314 -11.92 -10.15 -16.98
N THR A 315 -12.47 -9.02 -16.60
CA THR A 315 -12.42 -8.53 -15.21
C THR A 315 -13.78 -8.56 -14.52
N GLN A 316 -14.77 -9.27 -15.10
CA GLN A 316 -16.16 -9.27 -14.59
C GLN A 316 -16.27 -9.75 -13.13
N ASN A 317 -15.35 -10.60 -12.66
CA ASN A 317 -15.36 -11.14 -11.31
C ASN A 317 -14.39 -10.45 -10.37
N VAL A 318 -13.62 -9.46 -10.87
CA VAL A 318 -12.63 -8.74 -10.05
C VAL A 318 -13.35 -7.80 -9.09
N THR A 319 -12.96 -7.89 -7.80
CA THR A 319 -13.47 -7.04 -6.73
C THR A 319 -12.45 -6.02 -6.24
N ASN A 320 -11.16 -6.29 -6.43
CA ASN A 320 -10.06 -5.44 -6.00
C ASN A 320 -9.10 -5.13 -7.15
N MET A 321 -8.96 -3.85 -7.51
CA MET A 321 -8.02 -3.32 -8.51
C MET A 321 -7.11 -2.24 -7.91
N SER A 322 -7.01 -2.17 -6.58
CA SER A 322 -6.17 -1.17 -5.92
C SER A 322 -4.71 -1.28 -6.38
N SER A 323 -4.07 -0.15 -6.63
CA SER A 323 -2.67 -0.05 -7.07
C SER A 323 -2.30 -0.85 -8.33
N MET A 324 -3.26 -1.32 -9.15
CA MET A 324 -2.98 -2.27 -10.24
C MET A 324 -1.87 -1.78 -11.20
N PHE A 325 -1.76 -0.49 -11.46
CA PHE A 325 -0.74 0.14 -12.31
C PHE A 325 0.05 1.21 -11.56
N SER A 326 0.01 1.21 -10.23
CA SER A 326 0.73 2.18 -9.41
C SER A 326 2.23 2.13 -9.73
N GLY A 327 2.88 3.29 -9.82
CA GLY A 327 4.31 3.35 -10.13
C GLY A 327 4.73 2.91 -11.54
N CYS A 328 3.82 2.70 -12.48
CA CYS A 328 4.18 2.44 -13.89
C CYS A 328 4.67 3.73 -14.57
N LYS A 329 5.85 4.19 -14.19
CA LYS A 329 6.39 5.52 -14.52
C LYS A 329 6.57 5.78 -16.02
N ALA A 330 6.95 4.74 -16.79
CA ALA A 330 7.21 4.84 -18.23
C ALA A 330 5.98 4.55 -19.10
N LEU A 331 4.83 4.18 -18.51
CA LEU A 331 3.64 3.81 -19.25
C LEU A 331 3.00 5.06 -19.88
N THR A 332 3.00 5.13 -21.22
CA THR A 332 2.49 6.31 -21.96
C THR A 332 1.03 6.22 -22.36
N SER A 333 0.51 5.01 -22.48
CA SER A 333 -0.89 4.74 -22.84
C SER A 333 -1.35 3.39 -22.29
N LEU A 334 -2.65 3.24 -22.06
CA LEU A 334 -3.24 2.02 -21.53
C LEU A 334 -4.61 1.80 -22.17
N ASN A 335 -4.83 0.60 -22.75
CA ASN A 335 -6.11 0.23 -23.34
C ASN A 335 -6.90 -0.65 -22.36
N LEU A 336 -7.93 -0.05 -21.73
CA LEU A 336 -8.79 -0.70 -20.73
C LEU A 336 -10.21 -1.01 -21.24
N LYS A 337 -10.43 -1.04 -22.56
CA LYS A 337 -11.76 -1.23 -23.15
C LYS A 337 -12.44 -2.55 -22.78
N SER A 338 -11.65 -3.59 -22.50
CA SER A 338 -12.16 -4.90 -22.07
C SER A 338 -12.53 -4.97 -20.57
N PHE A 339 -12.12 -3.96 -19.79
CA PHE A 339 -12.34 -4.00 -18.34
C PHE A 339 -13.81 -3.81 -17.99
N ASN A 340 -14.39 -4.81 -17.35
CA ASN A 340 -15.69 -4.72 -16.70
C ASN A 340 -15.46 -4.52 -15.19
N THR A 341 -15.78 -3.32 -14.70
CA THR A 341 -15.50 -2.94 -13.31
C THR A 341 -16.74 -2.96 -12.41
N GLN A 342 -17.85 -3.60 -12.86
CA GLN A 342 -19.13 -3.57 -12.15
C GLN A 342 -19.07 -4.14 -10.72
N ASN A 343 -18.15 -5.09 -10.45
CA ASN A 343 -18.01 -5.74 -9.15
C ASN A 343 -16.84 -5.16 -8.31
N VAL A 344 -16.09 -4.20 -8.86
CA VAL A 344 -14.94 -3.61 -8.16
C VAL A 344 -15.41 -2.73 -7.01
N THR A 345 -14.84 -2.97 -5.83
CA THR A 345 -15.11 -2.20 -4.61
C THR A 345 -13.97 -1.28 -4.21
N ASP A 346 -12.73 -1.58 -4.63
CA ASP A 346 -11.52 -0.81 -4.32
C ASP A 346 -10.74 -0.49 -5.61
N MET A 347 -10.59 0.82 -5.90
CA MET A 347 -9.78 1.37 -6.99
C MET A 347 -8.71 2.34 -6.47
N SER A 348 -8.42 2.29 -5.17
CA SER A 348 -7.43 3.18 -4.57
C SER A 348 -6.07 3.02 -5.24
N SER A 349 -5.37 4.13 -5.48
CA SER A 349 -4.03 4.17 -6.09
C SER A 349 -3.90 3.52 -7.47
N MET A 350 -5.00 3.17 -8.17
CA MET A 350 -4.96 2.32 -9.38
C MET A 350 -3.98 2.82 -10.45
N PHE A 351 -3.81 4.13 -10.61
CA PHE A 351 -2.91 4.77 -11.58
C PHE A 351 -1.91 5.71 -10.90
N SER A 352 -1.71 5.61 -9.60
CA SER A 352 -0.78 6.46 -8.85
C SER A 352 0.64 6.34 -9.42
N GLY A 353 1.35 7.46 -9.59
CA GLY A 353 2.72 7.44 -10.10
C GLY A 353 2.87 7.06 -11.58
N CYS A 354 1.81 7.11 -12.38
CA CYS A 354 1.88 6.95 -13.83
C CYS A 354 2.35 8.26 -14.48
N TRP A 355 3.63 8.58 -14.30
CA TRP A 355 4.21 9.89 -14.65
C TRP A 355 4.10 10.26 -16.13
N ALA A 356 4.25 9.27 -17.02
CA ALA A 356 4.27 9.47 -18.49
C ALA A 356 2.88 9.34 -19.14
N LEU A 357 1.83 9.02 -18.37
CA LEU A 357 0.50 8.79 -18.90
C LEU A 357 -0.16 10.12 -19.30
N THR A 358 -0.37 10.34 -20.60
CA THR A 358 -0.91 11.62 -21.11
C THR A 358 -2.42 11.64 -21.24
N SER A 359 -3.05 10.48 -21.38
CA SER A 359 -4.52 10.33 -21.47
C SER A 359 -4.95 8.94 -21.03
N LEU A 360 -6.19 8.82 -20.59
CA LEU A 360 -6.77 7.56 -20.13
C LEU A 360 -8.26 7.49 -20.49
N ASP A 361 -8.67 6.45 -21.24
CA ASP A 361 -10.08 6.23 -21.61
C ASP A 361 -10.77 5.36 -20.56
N LEU A 362 -11.52 5.98 -19.65
CA LEU A 362 -12.26 5.34 -18.55
C LEU A 362 -13.79 5.29 -18.78
N LYS A 363 -14.27 5.59 -20.00
CA LYS A 363 -15.70 5.69 -20.30
C LYS A 363 -16.48 4.39 -20.06
N HIS A 364 -15.80 3.24 -20.04
CA HIS A 364 -16.41 1.92 -19.81
C HIS A 364 -16.42 1.51 -18.33
N PHE A 365 -15.78 2.29 -17.46
CA PHE A 365 -15.73 1.97 -16.03
C PHE A 365 -17.10 2.16 -15.38
N ASN A 366 -17.61 1.11 -14.77
CA ASN A 366 -18.75 1.14 -13.88
C ASN A 366 -18.24 1.18 -12.42
N THR A 367 -18.41 2.31 -11.75
CA THR A 367 -17.88 2.54 -10.39
C THR A 367 -18.96 2.50 -9.31
N GLN A 368 -20.17 1.97 -9.63
CA GLN A 368 -21.31 1.99 -8.71
C GLN A 368 -21.06 1.29 -7.36
N ASN A 369 -20.17 0.29 -7.32
CA ASN A 369 -19.85 -0.48 -6.11
C ASN A 369 -18.54 -0.03 -5.44
N VAL A 370 -17.84 0.93 -6.04
CA VAL A 370 -16.55 1.41 -5.49
C VAL A 370 -16.77 2.21 -4.22
N THR A 371 -16.02 1.87 -3.17
CA THR A 371 -16.05 2.54 -1.87
C THR A 371 -14.79 3.37 -1.59
N ASP A 372 -13.66 3.02 -2.21
CA ASP A 372 -12.39 3.77 -2.08
C ASP A 372 -11.81 4.15 -3.45
N MET A 373 -11.61 5.45 -3.67
CA MET A 373 -10.96 6.04 -4.84
C MET A 373 -9.77 6.92 -4.43
N SER A 374 -9.30 6.80 -3.18
CA SER A 374 -8.17 7.59 -2.71
C SER A 374 -6.91 7.32 -3.53
N TRP A 375 -6.09 8.35 -3.74
CA TRP A 375 -4.80 8.25 -4.45
C TRP A 375 -4.90 7.80 -5.92
N MET A 376 -6.10 7.65 -6.49
CA MET A 376 -6.30 6.96 -7.77
C MET A 376 -5.44 7.51 -8.91
N PHE A 377 -5.18 8.82 -8.95
CA PHE A 377 -4.39 9.49 -9.99
C PHE A 377 -3.23 10.32 -9.41
N VAL A 378 -2.78 10.01 -8.18
CA VAL A 378 -1.64 10.70 -7.57
C VAL A 378 -0.43 10.67 -8.50
N ASP A 379 0.28 11.81 -8.62
CA ASP A 379 1.50 11.92 -9.43
C ASP A 379 1.32 11.59 -10.93
N CYS A 380 0.13 11.71 -11.48
CA CYS A 380 -0.08 11.64 -12.93
C CYS A 380 0.32 12.98 -13.58
N TRP A 381 1.62 13.27 -13.61
CA TRP A 381 2.17 14.60 -13.92
C TRP A 381 1.85 15.12 -15.31
N THR A 382 1.79 14.22 -16.30
CA THR A 382 1.57 14.57 -17.72
C THR A 382 0.12 14.45 -18.16
N LEU A 383 -0.78 14.02 -17.25
CA LEU A 383 -2.18 13.83 -17.57
C LEU A 383 -2.89 15.18 -17.73
N THR A 384 -3.29 15.52 -18.96
CA THR A 384 -3.87 16.83 -19.28
C THR A 384 -5.38 16.89 -19.14
N SER A 385 -6.06 15.76 -19.26
CA SER A 385 -7.52 15.65 -19.16
C SER A 385 -7.98 14.26 -18.76
N LEU A 386 -9.13 14.18 -18.09
CA LEU A 386 -9.83 12.94 -17.73
C LEU A 386 -11.33 13.07 -18.03
N ASP A 387 -11.90 12.09 -18.73
CA ASP A 387 -13.36 11.97 -18.90
C ASP A 387 -13.92 11.02 -17.81
N LEU A 388 -14.48 11.63 -16.75
CA LEU A 388 -15.03 10.92 -15.59
C LEU A 388 -16.58 10.97 -15.54
N LYS A 389 -17.23 11.35 -16.66
CA LYS A 389 -18.70 11.56 -16.67
C LYS A 389 -19.51 10.30 -16.36
N ASN A 390 -18.94 9.11 -16.54
CA ASN A 390 -19.61 7.82 -16.24
C ASN A 390 -19.31 7.29 -14.82
N PHE A 391 -18.49 8.01 -14.06
CA PHE A 391 -18.21 7.62 -12.67
C PHE A 391 -19.45 7.84 -11.80
N ASN A 392 -19.95 6.75 -11.21
CA ASN A 392 -20.94 6.78 -10.15
C ASN A 392 -20.23 6.67 -8.80
N THR A 393 -20.23 7.74 -8.03
CA THR A 393 -19.50 7.81 -6.76
C THR A 393 -20.41 7.73 -5.53
N GLN A 394 -21.68 7.28 -5.70
CA GLN A 394 -22.66 7.27 -4.61
C GLN A 394 -22.24 6.45 -3.37
N ASN A 395 -21.42 5.42 -3.56
CA ASN A 395 -20.95 4.54 -2.48
C ASN A 395 -19.52 4.89 -2.00
N VAL A 396 -18.88 5.87 -2.63
CA VAL A 396 -17.50 6.24 -2.26
C VAL A 396 -17.48 6.96 -0.92
N THR A 397 -16.62 6.49 -0.02
CA THR A 397 -16.41 7.08 1.30
C THR A 397 -15.08 7.83 1.42
N ASN A 398 -14.10 7.48 0.58
CA ASN A 398 -12.76 8.05 0.60
C ASN A 398 -12.34 8.54 -0.80
N MET A 399 -12.05 9.84 -0.92
CA MET A 399 -11.52 10.52 -2.11
C MET A 399 -10.23 11.30 -1.80
N GLY A 400 -9.60 11.01 -0.65
CA GLY A 400 -8.38 11.70 -0.25
C GLY A 400 -7.29 11.56 -1.29
N LEU A 401 -6.63 12.67 -1.63
CA LEU A 401 -5.51 12.72 -2.57
C LEU A 401 -5.81 12.19 -3.99
N MET A 402 -7.09 12.06 -4.38
CA MET A 402 -7.49 11.40 -5.65
C MET A 402 -6.77 11.98 -6.87
N PHE A 403 -6.55 13.30 -6.93
CA PHE A 403 -5.86 13.99 -8.04
C PHE A 403 -4.60 14.72 -7.55
N PHE A 404 -4.04 14.31 -6.41
CA PHE A 404 -2.85 14.96 -5.86
C PHE A 404 -1.72 14.97 -6.89
N ASN A 405 -1.09 16.17 -7.08
CA ASN A 405 0.07 16.35 -7.95
C ASN A 405 -0.18 16.02 -9.44
N CYS A 406 -1.44 16.17 -9.91
CA CYS A 406 -1.78 16.15 -11.34
C CYS A 406 -1.44 17.50 -11.99
N ARG A 407 -0.16 17.81 -12.14
CA ARG A 407 0.38 19.14 -12.49
C ARG A 407 -0.13 19.70 -13.82
N ALA A 408 -0.29 18.83 -14.84
CA ALA A 408 -0.70 19.23 -16.18
C ALA A 408 -2.23 19.30 -16.36
N LEU A 409 -3.01 18.91 -15.36
CA LEU A 409 -4.47 18.84 -15.46
C LEU A 409 -5.08 20.24 -15.46
N THR A 410 -5.67 20.67 -16.59
CA THR A 410 -6.19 22.03 -16.76
C THR A 410 -7.67 22.19 -16.37
N SER A 411 -8.43 21.10 -16.44
CA SER A 411 -9.87 21.08 -16.11
C SER A 411 -10.35 19.67 -15.73
N LEU A 412 -11.42 19.61 -14.91
CA LEU A 412 -12.13 18.39 -14.55
C LEU A 412 -13.63 18.62 -14.59
N ASP A 413 -14.38 17.74 -15.28
CA ASP A 413 -15.85 17.70 -15.21
C ASP A 413 -16.29 16.68 -14.13
N LEU A 414 -16.66 17.18 -12.96
CA LEU A 414 -17.07 16.39 -11.80
C LEU A 414 -18.59 16.49 -11.51
N LYS A 415 -19.39 16.94 -12.49
CA LYS A 415 -20.83 17.19 -12.29
C LYS A 415 -21.63 15.95 -11.87
N ASN A 416 -21.15 14.75 -12.20
CA ASN A 416 -21.81 13.47 -11.86
C ASN A 416 -21.30 12.87 -10.55
N PHE A 417 -20.35 13.50 -9.88
CA PHE A 417 -19.86 13.03 -8.59
C PHE A 417 -20.92 13.24 -7.50
N ASN A 418 -21.39 12.15 -6.91
CA ASN A 418 -22.19 12.17 -5.70
C ASN A 418 -21.30 11.94 -4.50
N THR A 419 -21.11 12.97 -3.68
CA THR A 419 -20.19 12.94 -2.54
C THR A 419 -20.89 12.81 -1.19
N GLN A 420 -22.18 12.44 -1.16
CA GLN A 420 -22.97 12.41 0.07
C GLN A 420 -22.42 11.46 1.15
N ASN A 421 -21.71 10.39 0.76
CA ASN A 421 -21.13 9.41 1.66
C ASN A 421 -19.63 9.63 1.93
N VAL A 422 -19.02 10.63 1.28
CA VAL A 422 -17.58 10.89 1.42
C VAL A 422 -17.27 11.48 2.79
N THR A 423 -16.31 10.91 3.47
CA THR A 423 -15.82 11.37 4.78
C THR A 423 -14.43 11.99 4.71
N ASN A 424 -13.64 11.66 3.68
CA ASN A 424 -12.27 12.12 3.49
C ASN A 424 -12.09 12.76 2.11
N MET A 425 -11.74 14.06 2.08
CA MET A 425 -11.38 14.86 0.89
C MET A 425 -10.01 15.54 1.07
N GLU A 426 -9.19 15.06 2.02
CA GLU A 426 -7.85 15.58 2.25
C GLU A 426 -7.05 15.63 0.95
N GLY A 427 -6.46 16.80 0.64
CA GLY A 427 -5.57 16.99 -0.49
C GLY A 427 -6.11 16.59 -1.87
N MET A 428 -7.44 16.45 -2.04
CA MET A 428 -8.06 15.87 -3.25
C MET A 428 -7.56 16.49 -4.55
N PHE A 429 -7.27 17.79 -4.58
CA PHE A 429 -6.76 18.53 -5.75
C PHE A 429 -5.41 19.20 -5.47
N SER A 430 -4.75 18.86 -4.37
CA SER A 430 -3.47 19.48 -3.99
C SER A 430 -2.43 19.30 -5.10
N SER A 431 -1.66 20.37 -5.37
CA SER A 431 -0.64 20.42 -6.42
C SER A 431 -1.16 20.18 -7.85
N CYS A 432 -2.43 20.50 -8.13
CA CYS A 432 -2.95 20.61 -9.48
C CYS A 432 -2.57 22.00 -10.03
N GLU A 433 -1.29 22.22 -10.33
CA GLU A 433 -0.70 23.53 -10.62
C GLU A 433 -1.35 24.23 -11.81
N ALA A 434 -1.77 23.49 -12.87
CA ALA A 434 -2.38 24.04 -14.08
C ALA A 434 -3.91 24.19 -14.02
N LEU A 435 -4.57 23.77 -12.92
CA LEU A 435 -6.02 23.76 -12.81
C LEU A 435 -6.58 25.18 -12.66
N ILE A 436 -7.37 25.63 -13.64
CA ILE A 436 -7.82 27.03 -13.71
C ILE A 436 -9.10 27.26 -12.90
N SER A 437 -10.05 26.32 -12.95
CA SER A 437 -11.34 26.42 -12.25
C SER A 437 -11.94 25.05 -11.98
N LEU A 438 -12.78 24.97 -10.94
CA LEU A 438 -13.56 23.78 -10.57
C LEU A 438 -15.02 24.14 -10.30
N ASP A 439 -15.95 23.44 -10.95
CA ASP A 439 -17.39 23.49 -10.64
C ASP A 439 -17.71 22.35 -9.65
N LEU A 440 -17.82 22.69 -8.36
CA LEU A 440 -18.11 21.77 -7.27
C LEU A 440 -19.54 21.93 -6.71
N LYS A 441 -20.44 22.60 -7.45
CA LYS A 441 -21.81 22.88 -6.99
C LYS A 441 -22.62 21.63 -6.62
N HIS A 442 -22.25 20.46 -7.13
CA HIS A 442 -22.92 19.20 -6.84
C HIS A 442 -22.33 18.43 -5.65
N PHE A 443 -21.21 18.93 -5.10
CA PHE A 443 -20.57 18.29 -3.94
C PHE A 443 -21.42 18.48 -2.67
N ASN A 444 -21.82 17.36 -2.07
CA ASN A 444 -22.41 17.34 -0.74
C ASN A 444 -21.32 16.94 0.27
N THR A 445 -20.91 17.87 1.13
CA THR A 445 -19.81 17.66 2.07
C THR A 445 -20.27 17.49 3.52
N GLN A 446 -21.58 17.21 3.75
CA GLN A 446 -22.14 17.12 5.10
C GLN A 446 -21.48 16.06 6.00
N ASN A 447 -20.93 14.98 5.42
CA ASN A 447 -20.27 13.90 6.14
C ASN A 447 -18.74 14.02 6.16
N VAL A 448 -18.19 15.02 5.49
CA VAL A 448 -16.73 15.18 5.39
C VAL A 448 -16.16 15.67 6.72
N THR A 449 -15.11 14.99 7.18
CA THR A 449 -14.37 15.31 8.41
C THR A 449 -12.97 15.85 8.13
N LYS A 450 -12.37 15.52 6.96
CA LYS A 450 -11.02 15.92 6.55
C LYS A 450 -11.07 16.69 5.24
N MET A 451 -10.61 17.96 5.25
CA MET A 451 -10.49 18.85 4.09
C MET A 451 -9.15 19.59 4.05
N ASN A 452 -8.22 19.22 4.94
CA ASN A 452 -6.89 19.81 4.94
C ASN A 452 -6.21 19.63 3.57
N ASN A 453 -5.44 20.63 3.14
CA ASN A 453 -4.72 20.65 1.85
C ASN A 453 -5.59 20.52 0.58
N MET A 454 -6.92 20.56 0.63
CA MET A 454 -7.80 20.16 -0.49
C MET A 454 -7.44 20.84 -1.83
N PHE A 455 -7.03 22.11 -1.81
CA PHE A 455 -6.62 22.90 -2.98
C PHE A 455 -5.21 23.48 -2.84
N SER A 456 -4.39 22.94 -1.92
CA SER A 456 -3.02 23.43 -1.70
C SER A 456 -2.22 23.37 -2.99
N SER A 457 -1.44 24.42 -3.29
CA SER A 457 -0.61 24.55 -4.49
C SER A 457 -1.36 24.41 -5.83
N CYS A 458 -2.63 24.83 -5.87
CA CYS A 458 -3.36 25.05 -7.11
C CYS A 458 -3.03 26.47 -7.64
N GLU A 459 -1.82 26.66 -8.17
CA GLU A 459 -1.24 27.96 -8.48
C GLU A 459 -2.07 28.76 -9.51
N ALA A 460 -2.61 28.07 -10.54
CA ALA A 460 -3.40 28.68 -11.61
C ALA A 460 -4.89 28.84 -11.25
N LEU A 461 -5.34 28.38 -10.07
CA LEU A 461 -6.76 28.39 -9.71
C LEU A 461 -7.28 29.81 -9.50
N THR A 462 -8.11 30.30 -10.43
CA THR A 462 -8.70 31.65 -10.35
C THR A 462 -10.00 31.68 -9.59
N SER A 463 -10.77 30.58 -9.61
CA SER A 463 -12.07 30.49 -8.94
C SER A 463 -12.43 29.03 -8.60
N VAL A 464 -13.16 28.86 -7.50
CA VAL A 464 -13.78 27.59 -7.10
C VAL A 464 -15.15 27.87 -6.50
N ASP A 465 -16.17 27.09 -6.92
CA ASP A 465 -17.54 27.25 -6.38
C ASP A 465 -17.73 26.35 -5.15
N LEU A 466 -17.81 26.96 -3.98
CA LEU A 466 -17.96 26.30 -2.68
C LEU A 466 -19.33 26.58 -2.04
N GLN A 467 -20.32 27.09 -2.81
CA GLN A 467 -21.60 27.51 -2.25
C GLN A 467 -22.38 26.39 -1.54
N HIS A 468 -22.17 25.14 -1.92
CA HIS A 468 -22.87 24.00 -1.36
C HIS A 468 -22.05 23.22 -0.30
N PHE A 469 -20.85 23.70 0.04
CA PHE A 469 -20.03 23.07 1.05
C PHE A 469 -20.63 23.24 2.45
N ASN A 470 -20.93 22.14 3.11
CA ASN A 470 -21.27 22.07 4.52
C ASN A 470 -20.05 21.54 5.30
N THR A 471 -19.46 22.39 6.12
CA THR A 471 -18.23 22.08 6.84
C THR A 471 -18.45 21.82 8.33
N GLN A 472 -19.71 21.57 8.76
CA GLN A 472 -20.06 21.42 10.18
C GLN A 472 -19.31 20.29 10.90
N ASN A 473 -18.90 19.23 10.18
CA ASN A 473 -18.19 18.08 10.74
C ASN A 473 -16.66 18.14 10.52
N VAL A 474 -16.18 19.18 9.84
CA VAL A 474 -14.74 19.34 9.56
C VAL A 474 -14.01 19.80 10.81
N THR A 475 -12.92 19.12 11.15
CA THR A 475 -12.07 19.45 12.31
C THR A 475 -10.74 20.07 11.90
N ASP A 476 -10.27 19.83 10.67
CA ASP A 476 -9.00 20.32 10.14
C ASP A 476 -9.21 20.97 8.77
N MET A 477 -8.88 22.26 8.65
CA MET A 477 -8.87 23.06 7.42
C MET A 477 -7.47 23.61 7.10
N SER A 478 -6.44 23.04 7.72
CA SER A 478 -5.07 23.51 7.53
C SER A 478 -4.65 23.40 6.06
N TRP A 479 -3.91 24.41 5.58
CA TRP A 479 -3.30 24.46 4.25
C TRP A 479 -4.30 24.36 3.08
N MET A 480 -5.61 24.51 3.32
CA MET A 480 -6.67 24.20 2.34
C MET A 480 -6.51 24.94 1.02
N PHE A 481 -6.03 26.20 1.03
CA PHE A 481 -5.78 27.03 -0.15
C PHE A 481 -4.34 27.55 -0.20
N GLN A 482 -3.41 26.89 0.49
CA GLN A 482 -2.01 27.31 0.46
C GLN A 482 -1.51 27.45 -0.99
N THR A 483 -0.74 28.51 -1.28
CA THR A 483 -0.11 28.75 -2.60
C THR A 483 -1.10 28.75 -3.78
N CYS A 484 -2.36 29.15 -3.55
CA CYS A 484 -3.31 29.47 -4.63
C CYS A 484 -3.03 30.89 -5.13
N GLU A 485 -1.95 31.06 -5.89
CA GLU A 485 -1.41 32.38 -6.25
C GLU A 485 -2.35 33.22 -7.14
N ALA A 486 -3.07 32.56 -8.07
CA ALA A 486 -4.01 33.22 -8.98
C ALA A 486 -5.38 33.54 -8.34
N LEU A 487 -5.65 33.03 -7.11
CA LEU A 487 -6.95 33.23 -6.46
C LEU A 487 -7.09 34.67 -5.94
N THR A 488 -7.97 35.45 -6.55
CA THR A 488 -8.15 36.88 -6.19
C THR A 488 -9.23 37.10 -5.14
N SER A 489 -10.21 36.21 -5.06
CA SER A 489 -11.31 36.25 -4.09
C SER A 489 -11.89 34.85 -3.89
N ILE A 490 -12.54 34.62 -2.75
CA ILE A 490 -13.21 33.36 -2.43
C ILE A 490 -14.47 33.58 -1.60
N ASP A 491 -15.57 32.87 -1.92
CA ASP A 491 -16.82 32.91 -1.16
C ASP A 491 -16.88 31.73 -0.17
N LEU A 492 -16.76 32.06 1.12
CA LEU A 492 -16.78 31.10 2.24
C LEU A 492 -18.01 31.27 3.15
N LYS A 493 -19.06 31.97 2.66
CA LYS A 493 -20.22 32.33 3.50
C LYS A 493 -20.94 31.15 4.15
N ASN A 494 -20.84 29.94 3.56
CA ASN A 494 -21.49 28.71 4.04
C ASN A 494 -20.57 27.84 4.90
N PHE A 495 -19.32 28.26 5.12
CA PHE A 495 -18.40 27.51 5.98
C PHE A 495 -18.79 27.63 7.45
N ASN A 496 -19.11 26.51 8.08
CA ASN A 496 -19.32 26.41 9.52
C ASN A 496 -18.03 25.88 10.17
N THR A 497 -17.36 26.71 10.95
CA THR A 497 -16.06 26.39 11.55
C THR A 497 -16.13 26.07 13.04
N GLN A 498 -17.34 25.79 13.58
CA GLN A 498 -17.53 25.60 15.03
C GLN A 498 -16.75 24.40 15.60
N ASN A 499 -16.48 23.37 14.78
CA ASN A 499 -15.76 22.15 15.18
C ASN A 499 -14.29 22.14 14.73
N VAL A 500 -13.85 23.20 14.01
CA VAL A 500 -12.48 23.26 13.51
C VAL A 500 -11.50 23.57 14.63
N THR A 501 -10.46 22.77 14.72
CA THR A 501 -9.37 22.91 15.69
C THR A 501 -8.07 23.42 15.06
N ASN A 502 -7.91 23.24 13.74
CA ASN A 502 -6.70 23.63 13.00
C ASN A 502 -7.06 24.40 11.72
N MET A 503 -6.54 25.62 11.59
CA MET A 503 -6.63 26.51 10.43
C MET A 503 -5.25 27.00 9.98
N SER A 504 -4.16 26.34 10.43
CA SER A 504 -2.79 26.75 10.09
C SER A 504 -2.59 26.78 8.57
N GLY A 505 -1.95 27.83 8.09
CA GLY A 505 -1.60 28.02 6.69
C GLY A 505 -2.78 28.03 5.70
N MET A 506 -4.05 28.17 6.14
CA MET A 506 -5.24 27.99 5.28
C MET A 506 -5.17 28.82 3.99
N PHE A 507 -4.60 30.03 4.02
CA PHE A 507 -4.40 30.94 2.87
C PHE A 507 -2.94 31.31 2.68
N LYS A 508 -1.99 30.56 3.25
CA LYS A 508 -0.57 30.90 3.15
C LYS A 508 -0.15 31.02 1.67
N ASP A 509 0.62 32.06 1.35
CA ASP A 509 1.15 32.34 0.02
C ASP A 509 0.07 32.52 -1.09
N CYS A 510 -1.20 32.84 -0.73
CA CYS A 510 -2.21 33.30 -1.66
C CYS A 510 -1.88 34.73 -2.11
N SER A 511 -0.83 34.89 -2.92
CA SER A 511 -0.28 36.21 -3.27
C SER A 511 -1.22 37.11 -4.06
N GLY A 512 -2.19 36.51 -4.80
CA GLY A 512 -3.23 37.21 -5.55
C GLY A 512 -4.48 37.64 -4.74
N LEU A 513 -4.67 37.05 -3.55
CA LEU A 513 -5.90 37.27 -2.75
C LEU A 513 -6.00 38.73 -2.25
N THR A 514 -7.03 39.44 -2.68
CA THR A 514 -7.20 40.88 -2.35
C THR A 514 -8.06 41.12 -1.14
N SER A 515 -9.07 40.30 -0.93
CA SER A 515 -9.98 40.39 0.22
C SER A 515 -10.58 39.02 0.56
N VAL A 516 -10.92 38.81 1.84
CA VAL A 516 -11.65 37.63 2.30
C VAL A 516 -12.71 38.02 3.34
N ASP A 517 -13.88 37.37 3.26
CA ASP A 517 -14.98 37.57 4.21
C ASP A 517 -15.11 36.37 5.15
N LEU A 518 -14.79 36.59 6.41
CA LEU A 518 -14.73 35.59 7.47
C LEU A 518 -15.70 35.91 8.63
N GLN A 519 -16.74 36.71 8.39
CA GLN A 519 -17.70 37.11 9.42
C GLN A 519 -18.41 35.93 10.09
N HIS A 520 -18.54 34.81 9.36
CA HIS A 520 -19.23 33.62 9.83
C HIS A 520 -18.28 32.60 10.52
N PHE A 521 -16.99 32.87 10.55
CA PHE A 521 -16.04 31.97 11.19
C PHE A 521 -16.17 32.01 12.70
N ASN A 522 -16.37 30.82 13.30
CA ASN A 522 -16.32 30.60 14.74
C ASN A 522 -14.98 29.97 15.11
N THR A 523 -14.12 30.72 15.78
CA THR A 523 -12.76 30.31 16.10
C THR A 523 -12.57 29.84 17.55
N LYS A 524 -13.67 29.63 18.31
CA LYS A 524 -13.59 29.27 19.74
C LYS A 524 -12.80 28.00 20.02
N ASN A 525 -12.88 27.02 19.13
CA ASN A 525 -12.24 25.71 19.29
C ASN A 525 -10.91 25.63 18.53
N VAL A 526 -10.52 26.69 17.80
CA VAL A 526 -9.27 26.66 17.02
C VAL A 526 -8.07 26.78 17.95
N ILE A 527 -7.17 25.84 17.81
CA ILE A 527 -5.92 25.76 18.58
C ILE A 527 -4.79 26.41 17.79
N ASP A 528 -4.72 26.14 16.48
CA ASP A 528 -3.63 26.61 15.62
C ASP A 528 -4.16 27.43 14.43
N MET A 529 -3.63 28.64 14.26
CA MET A 529 -3.81 29.58 13.14
C MET A 529 -2.45 30.05 12.61
N GLY A 530 -1.36 29.36 12.93
CA GLY A 530 -0.02 29.71 12.47
C GLY A 530 0.00 29.85 10.94
N PHE A 531 0.68 30.88 10.42
CA PHE A 531 0.85 31.15 8.99
C PHE A 531 -0.46 31.33 8.18
N MET A 532 -1.63 31.46 8.81
CA MET A 532 -2.94 31.41 8.13
C MET A 532 -3.04 32.33 6.91
N PHE A 533 -2.47 33.54 6.95
CA PHE A 533 -2.43 34.51 5.86
C PHE A 533 -0.99 34.87 5.45
N SER A 534 0.02 34.18 5.96
CA SER A 534 1.43 34.45 5.65
C SER A 534 1.65 34.49 4.14
N GLY A 535 2.36 35.49 3.63
CA GLY A 535 2.65 35.64 2.20
C GLY A 535 1.50 36.17 1.33
N CYS A 536 0.34 36.52 1.89
CA CYS A 536 -0.77 37.14 1.14
C CYS A 536 -0.45 38.60 0.75
N ALA A 537 0.47 38.80 -0.20
CA ALA A 537 1.05 40.12 -0.51
C ALA A 537 0.05 41.11 -1.11
N ALA A 538 -1.03 40.66 -1.75
CA ALA A 538 -2.09 41.54 -2.30
C ALA A 538 -3.22 41.80 -1.31
N LEU A 539 -3.27 41.13 -0.15
CA LEU A 539 -4.40 41.17 0.77
C LEU A 539 -4.52 42.54 1.44
N THR A 540 -5.65 43.23 1.17
CA THR A 540 -5.95 44.54 1.72
C THR A 540 -6.97 44.50 2.84
N THR A 541 -7.89 43.52 2.82
CA THR A 541 -9.07 43.50 3.69
C THR A 541 -9.42 42.10 4.15
N ILE A 542 -9.50 41.89 5.45
CA ILE A 542 -10.09 40.72 6.09
C ILE A 542 -11.33 41.15 6.85
N ASN A 543 -12.53 40.75 6.41
CA ASN A 543 -13.78 41.13 7.08
C ASN A 543 -14.08 40.14 8.22
N SER A 544 -14.10 40.63 9.45
CA SER A 544 -14.57 39.92 10.63
C SER A 544 -15.09 40.92 11.66
N ASN A 545 -16.21 40.60 12.32
CA ASN A 545 -16.81 41.47 13.36
C ASN A 545 -16.38 41.03 14.77
N THR A 546 -15.58 40.00 14.90
CA THR A 546 -15.11 39.46 16.18
C THR A 546 -13.58 39.40 16.23
N ALA A 547 -13.02 39.59 17.41
CA ALA A 547 -11.61 39.30 17.66
C ALA A 547 -11.39 37.78 17.76
N TRP A 548 -10.28 37.31 17.18
CA TRP A 548 -9.90 35.92 17.24
C TRP A 548 -8.78 35.68 18.27
N GLN A 549 -8.82 34.53 18.92
CA GLN A 549 -7.80 34.09 19.86
C GLN A 549 -7.54 32.60 19.64
N CYS A 550 -6.28 32.21 19.67
CA CYS A 550 -5.88 30.82 19.61
C CYS A 550 -4.56 30.63 20.39
N ARG A 551 -4.18 29.39 20.61
CA ARG A 551 -2.96 29.04 21.32
C ARG A 551 -1.72 29.26 20.47
N GLU A 552 -1.79 28.87 19.20
CA GLU A 552 -0.69 28.88 18.23
C GLU A 552 -1.08 29.79 17.05
N SER A 553 -0.27 30.85 16.81
CA SER A 553 -0.55 31.86 15.79
C SER A 553 0.71 32.46 15.19
N GLU A 554 1.81 31.73 15.24
CA GLU A 554 3.10 32.20 14.74
C GLU A 554 2.96 32.64 13.26
N ASN A 555 3.49 33.83 12.95
CA ASN A 555 3.55 34.37 11.59
C ASN A 555 2.22 34.44 10.85
N MET A 556 1.08 34.48 11.55
CA MET A 556 -0.29 34.47 10.97
C MET A 556 -0.46 35.49 9.85
N PHE A 557 0.11 36.70 9.97
CA PHE A 557 0.02 37.80 8.99
C PHE A 557 1.37 38.17 8.35
N ALA A 558 2.43 37.35 8.51
CA ALA A 558 3.75 37.67 7.97
C ALA A 558 3.66 37.94 6.46
N GLY A 559 4.23 39.05 5.98
CA GLY A 559 4.22 39.41 4.54
C GLY A 559 2.92 40.02 4.01
N CYS A 560 1.87 40.23 4.81
CA CYS A 560 0.62 40.89 4.41
C CYS A 560 0.75 42.41 4.36
N THR A 561 1.70 42.93 3.62
CA THR A 561 2.14 44.35 3.67
C THR A 561 1.09 45.35 3.25
N LYS A 562 0.01 44.94 2.58
CA LYS A 562 -1.09 45.83 2.11
C LYS A 562 -2.31 45.82 3.02
N LEU A 563 -2.31 45.06 4.11
CA LEU A 563 -3.45 44.99 5.03
C LEU A 563 -3.80 46.36 5.62
N LYS A 564 -5.11 46.66 5.61
CA LYS A 564 -5.72 47.89 6.11
C LYS A 564 -6.92 47.55 6.99
N GLY A 565 -6.67 47.38 8.29
CA GLY A 565 -7.73 47.23 9.29
C GLY A 565 -7.93 48.52 10.09
N ALA A 566 -8.19 48.38 11.38
CA ALA A 566 -8.20 49.52 12.31
C ALA A 566 -6.82 50.19 12.44
N VAL A 567 -5.74 49.41 12.19
CA VAL A 567 -4.35 49.87 12.18
C VAL A 567 -3.64 49.47 10.91
N ALA A 568 -2.56 50.17 10.55
CA ALA A 568 -1.68 49.79 9.45
C ALA A 568 -0.83 48.54 9.81
N TYR A 569 -0.44 47.79 8.79
CA TYR A 569 0.42 46.61 8.95
C TYR A 569 1.78 46.96 9.60
N ASP A 570 2.18 46.18 10.58
CA ASP A 570 3.49 46.22 11.24
C ASP A 570 4.16 44.83 11.17
N LYS A 571 5.32 44.74 10.51
CA LYS A 571 6.07 43.50 10.32
C LYS A 571 6.48 42.78 11.63
N ASN A 572 6.47 43.52 12.77
CA ASN A 572 6.79 42.95 14.06
C ASN A 572 5.56 42.50 14.87
N LYS A 573 4.35 42.65 14.31
CA LYS A 573 3.08 42.34 14.94
C LYS A 573 2.27 41.44 14.00
N VAL A 574 2.62 40.17 13.93
CA VAL A 574 2.10 39.24 12.90
C VAL A 574 1.38 38.01 13.49
N ASP A 575 1.08 38.04 14.78
CA ASP A 575 0.34 36.97 15.49
C ASP A 575 -1.16 37.28 15.63
N ALA A 576 -1.94 36.38 16.24
CA ALA A 576 -3.39 36.52 16.42
C ALA A 576 -3.81 37.73 17.27
N LYS A 577 -2.90 38.41 17.98
CA LYS A 577 -3.22 39.67 18.68
C LYS A 577 -3.71 40.74 17.71
N MET A 578 -3.27 40.64 16.45
CA MET A 578 -3.69 41.55 15.38
C MET A 578 -4.98 41.09 14.67
N ALA A 579 -5.53 39.93 14.99
CA ALA A 579 -6.78 39.39 14.45
C ALA A 579 -8.00 40.03 15.16
N ASN A 580 -8.15 41.35 15.03
CA ASN A 580 -9.11 42.16 15.79
C ASN A 580 -9.64 43.32 14.93
N PRO A 581 -10.98 43.56 14.87
CA PRO A 581 -11.57 44.66 14.09
C PRO A 581 -11.42 46.04 14.71
N GLU A 582 -11.10 46.14 16.02
CA GLU A 582 -11.00 47.43 16.74
C GLU A 582 -9.56 47.94 16.83
N THR A 583 -8.61 47.02 17.02
CA THR A 583 -7.22 47.37 17.32
C THR A 583 -6.19 46.64 16.42
N GLY A 584 -6.65 45.88 15.44
CA GLY A 584 -5.82 45.06 14.59
C GLY A 584 -6.08 45.18 13.09
N TYR A 585 -5.89 44.07 12.36
CA TYR A 585 -5.93 44.07 10.89
C TYR A 585 -7.28 43.69 10.31
N PHE A 586 -8.30 43.38 11.11
CA PHE A 586 -9.63 43.08 10.62
C PHE A 586 -10.42 44.34 10.33
N THR A 587 -11.39 44.22 9.42
CA THR A 587 -12.34 45.28 9.07
C THR A 587 -13.73 44.85 9.48
N ALA A 588 -14.38 45.62 10.37
CA ALA A 588 -15.78 45.38 10.73
C ALA A 588 -16.72 45.78 9.57
N LYS A 589 -17.63 44.89 9.20
CA LYS A 589 -18.73 45.22 8.30
C LYS A 589 -19.98 45.65 9.10
N PRO A 590 -20.70 46.73 8.71
CA PRO A 590 -21.94 47.11 9.37
C PRO A 590 -22.94 45.95 9.38
N THR A 591 -23.58 45.70 10.50
CA THR A 591 -24.66 44.72 10.62
C THR A 591 -25.86 45.15 9.74
N THR A 592 -26.75 44.21 9.40
CA THR A 592 -27.96 44.51 8.60
C THR A 592 -28.82 45.61 9.25
N VAL A 593 -28.83 45.65 10.58
CA VAL A 593 -29.53 46.69 11.37
C VAL A 593 -28.86 48.05 11.17
N GLU A 594 -27.53 48.12 11.23
CA GLU A 594 -26.78 49.37 10.99
C GLU A 594 -26.89 49.86 9.55
N ARG A 595 -26.91 48.96 8.54
CA ARG A 595 -27.15 49.31 7.13
C ARG A 595 -28.53 49.89 6.95
N ASN A 596 -29.57 49.29 7.55
CA ASN A 596 -30.92 49.78 7.50
C ASN A 596 -31.05 51.14 8.20
N ASN A 597 -30.38 51.33 9.35
CA ASN A 597 -30.35 52.59 10.07
C ASN A 597 -29.60 53.68 9.28
N ARG A 598 -28.47 53.37 8.61
CA ARG A 598 -27.77 54.32 7.73
C ARG A 598 -28.61 54.68 6.51
N SER A 599 -29.27 53.72 5.88
CA SER A 599 -30.21 53.96 4.77
C SER A 599 -31.39 54.80 5.20
N ALA A 600 -31.96 54.52 6.39
CA ALA A 600 -33.06 55.36 6.96
C ALA A 600 -32.59 56.77 7.29
N ALA A 601 -31.35 56.90 7.84
CA ALA A 601 -30.77 58.23 8.11
C ALA A 601 -30.51 59.01 6.81
N HIS A 602 -29.99 58.35 5.75
CA HIS A 602 -29.84 58.97 4.43
C HIS A 602 -31.18 59.40 3.81
N LEU A 603 -32.24 58.60 3.89
CA LEU A 603 -33.56 58.88 3.45
C LEU A 603 -34.16 60.08 4.25
N HIS A 604 -33.91 60.08 5.58
CA HIS A 604 -34.35 61.16 6.45
C HIS A 604 -33.62 62.49 6.16
N ALA A 605 -32.30 62.43 5.91
CA ALA A 605 -31.53 63.61 5.49
C ALA A 605 -31.93 64.13 4.11
N ALA A 606 -32.22 63.26 3.15
CA ALA A 606 -32.73 63.60 1.84
C ALA A 606 -34.15 64.28 1.95
N SER A 607 -35.02 63.70 2.80
CA SER A 607 -36.36 64.27 3.04
C SER A 607 -36.30 65.64 3.73
N LYS A 608 -35.35 65.90 4.64
CA LYS A 608 -35.12 67.24 5.22
C LYS A 608 -34.61 68.23 4.19
N ARG A 609 -33.73 67.87 3.27
CA ARG A 609 -33.25 68.68 2.17
C ARG A 609 -34.41 69.04 1.23
N VAL A 610 -35.28 68.11 0.89
CA VAL A 610 -36.49 68.38 0.06
C VAL A 610 -37.43 69.30 0.78
N ARG A 611 -37.75 69.11 2.07
CA ARG A 611 -38.61 70.03 2.86
C ARG A 611 -37.97 71.40 3.01
N GLY A 612 -36.65 71.54 3.11
CA GLY A 612 -35.96 72.85 3.12
C GLY A 612 -36.12 73.62 1.79
N ALA A 613 -36.02 72.88 0.66
CA ALA A 613 -36.22 73.47 -0.67
C ALA A 613 -37.69 73.98 -0.91
N TRP A 614 -38.67 73.30 -0.30
CA TRP A 614 -40.09 73.70 -0.42
C TRP A 614 -40.42 74.95 0.35
N LYS A 615 -39.66 75.30 1.37
CA LYS A 615 -39.86 76.57 2.13
C LYS A 615 -39.42 77.85 1.38
N GLN A 616 -38.74 77.70 0.26
CA GLN A 616 -38.23 78.81 -0.54
C GLN A 616 -38.99 79.05 -1.86
N LEU A 617 -40.16 78.46 -2.05
CA LEU A 617 -40.96 78.67 -3.25
C LEU A 617 -41.83 79.92 -3.07
N PRO A 618 -41.87 80.82 -4.08
CA PRO A 618 -42.78 82.02 -4.07
C PRO A 618 -44.25 81.61 -4.01
N SER A 619 -45.04 82.41 -3.38
CA SER A 619 -46.48 82.19 -3.31
C SER A 619 -47.11 82.13 -4.72
N GLY A 620 -47.86 81.05 -5.00
CA GLY A 620 -48.50 80.84 -6.31
C GLY A 620 -47.88 79.66 -7.12
N VAL A 621 -46.86 78.98 -6.62
CA VAL A 621 -46.26 77.80 -7.29
C VAL A 621 -46.67 76.54 -6.54
N SER A 622 -47.24 75.56 -7.22
CA SER A 622 -47.50 74.23 -6.69
C SER A 622 -46.81 73.19 -7.55
N VAL A 623 -46.41 72.05 -6.92
CA VAL A 623 -45.77 70.90 -7.62
C VAL A 623 -46.70 69.73 -7.50
N VAL A 624 -47.21 69.23 -8.59
CA VAL A 624 -48.04 68.05 -8.68
C VAL A 624 -47.26 66.99 -9.53
N ASN A 625 -47.10 65.82 -8.99
CA ASN A 625 -46.35 64.67 -9.66
C ASN A 625 -44.95 65.06 -10.15
N GLY A 626 -44.16 65.81 -9.35
CA GLY A 626 -42.79 66.19 -9.66
C GLY A 626 -42.61 67.25 -10.75
N LYS A 627 -43.65 67.82 -11.28
CA LYS A 627 -43.62 68.94 -12.25
C LYS A 627 -44.05 70.24 -11.60
N LYS A 628 -43.31 71.33 -11.87
CA LYS A 628 -43.57 72.68 -11.41
C LYS A 628 -44.69 73.31 -12.27
N THR A 629 -45.82 73.70 -11.66
CA THR A 629 -46.90 74.39 -12.35
C THR A 629 -47.11 75.71 -11.68
N VAL A 630 -47.29 76.75 -12.49
CA VAL A 630 -47.69 78.14 -12.05
C VAL A 630 -49.17 78.32 -12.36
N LYS A 631 -49.99 78.66 -11.37
CA LYS A 631 -51.33 79.03 -11.64
C LYS A 631 -51.33 80.48 -12.22
N PRO A 632 -52.13 80.72 -13.23
CA PRO A 632 -52.25 82.07 -13.81
C PRO A 632 -52.76 83.11 -12.81
#